data_d0e662c903e267c405d31c063450388a
#
_entry.id   d0e662c903e267c405d31c063450388a
#
_cell.length_a   1.000
_cell.length_b   1.000
_cell.length_c   1.000
_cell.angle_alpha   90.00
_cell.angle_beta   90.00
_cell.angle_gamma   90.00
#
_symmetry.space_group_name_H-M   'P 1'
#
loop_
_entity.id
_entity.type
_entity.pdbx_description
1 polymer ?
#
loop_
_entity_poly.entity_id
_entity_poly.type
_entity_poly.pdbx_seq_one_letter_code
_entity_poly.pdbx_strand_id
1 'polypeptide(L)'
;MFRNNIPARRATWAGLWLIYGLFCLRAWAQQPEVQGNPLVPDTIADPSIVWFDGTYYLYATTDIDKGLSQAGPPVAWKSKDFLNWSFDGILIPGVKWGKTRYWAPGKVIKKDNTYYLYVTVVPEKGHAAGYVATAARPEGPFQFVGGPPVFEDDPTAGQKALKPLCPDIDSEPFVDDDGSAYLFWRKRKASKLSPDLLTLQGPIVDIPTKQPGYSEGPFMFKRKGIYYYVYTISGRENYKNAYMMSKVSPLGPFEAPPANDIITYTDPDAKIIGPGHGNVFQFPGTGDFVFVYLEFGQGGTTRQVYADRMVFNEDGTIQPIHLTHRGIGPVGNNPQPVNLALTETATASSELKPWQRSLNVETDPNNHGPKLKVDLSRTFAAKNAIDGSNGTCWRADDKDEKPSWQIDLGEIKTINRVEMAFVEPTLGHTWTLEKSTDGQSWEVCADQNDTTMRSPDVVTNIGSVRYLKVAIHSGKAGLWEFKVF
;
A
#
# COMPACT_ATOMS: atom_id res chain seq x y z
N MET A 1 -53.25 64.03 -28.34
CA MET A 1 -54.15 64.97 -27.58
C MET A 1 -53.80 64.81 -26.10
N PHE A 2 -53.46 65.96 -25.50
CA PHE A 2 -53.32 66.25 -24.05
C PHE A 2 -52.31 65.41 -23.25
N ARG A 3 -51.13 65.86 -22.88
CA ARG A 3 -50.67 66.95 -21.94
C ARG A 3 -51.27 66.86 -20.55
N ASN A 4 -50.42 66.61 -19.55
CA ASN A 4 -49.89 67.48 -18.45
C ASN A 4 -49.98 66.68 -17.14
N ASN A 5 -49.21 66.75 -16.11
CA ASN A 5 -48.20 67.69 -15.60
C ASN A 5 -47.63 67.09 -14.33
N ILE A 6 -46.36 67.37 -14.05
CA ILE A 6 -45.68 67.16 -12.78
C ILE A 6 -46.17 68.19 -11.73
N PRO A 7 -46.12 67.89 -10.44
CA PRO A 7 -45.13 68.66 -9.68
C PRO A 7 -44.31 67.88 -8.65
N ALA A 8 -43.08 68.35 -8.49
CA ALA A 8 -42.10 68.00 -7.49
C ALA A 8 -42.49 68.49 -6.09
N ARG A 9 -42.13 67.74 -5.05
CA ARG A 9 -41.84 68.32 -3.72
C ARG A 9 -40.84 67.45 -2.90
N ARG A 10 -39.68 68.00 -2.75
CA ARG A 10 -38.87 68.26 -1.52
C ARG A 10 -38.52 67.09 -0.62
N ALA A 11 -37.20 66.99 -0.50
CA ALA A 11 -36.38 66.20 0.40
C ALA A 11 -36.66 66.40 1.90
N THR A 12 -36.57 65.32 2.67
CA THR A 12 -36.22 65.38 4.08
C THR A 12 -35.11 64.34 4.35
N TRP A 13 -34.03 64.83 4.91
CA TRP A 13 -32.86 64.07 5.34
C TRP A 13 -33.26 63.21 6.55
N ALA A 14 -33.01 61.92 6.48
CA ALA A 14 -32.96 61.02 7.65
C ALA A 14 -31.73 60.15 7.49
N GLY A 15 -30.90 60.16 8.51
CA GLY A 15 -29.53 59.66 8.49
C GLY A 15 -29.42 58.15 8.23
N LEU A 16 -28.57 57.78 7.31
CA LEU A 16 -28.09 56.44 7.14
C LEU A 16 -27.00 56.15 8.15
N TRP A 17 -27.28 55.29 9.13
CA TRP A 17 -26.27 54.56 9.87
C TRP A 17 -25.78 53.40 9.01
N LEU A 18 -24.61 53.53 8.36
CA LEU A 18 -23.89 52.45 7.71
C LEU A 18 -23.30 51.55 8.81
N ILE A 19 -23.97 50.44 9.11
CA ILE A 19 -23.37 49.33 9.82
C ILE A 19 -22.49 48.59 8.83
N TYR A 20 -21.19 48.84 8.86
CA TYR A 20 -20.19 48.02 8.23
C TYR A 20 -20.15 46.65 8.95
N GLY A 21 -21.01 45.73 8.53
CA GLY A 21 -20.84 44.33 8.83
C GLY A 21 -19.62 43.80 8.03
N LEU A 22 -18.47 43.72 8.68
CA LEU A 22 -17.35 42.91 8.18
C LEU A 22 -17.80 41.45 8.16
N PHE A 23 -18.37 41.02 7.06
CA PHE A 23 -18.42 39.62 6.72
C PHE A 23 -16.98 39.20 6.41
N CYS A 24 -16.27 38.68 7.39
CA CYS A 24 -15.15 37.82 7.18
C CYS A 24 -15.67 36.57 6.43
N LEU A 25 -15.67 36.64 5.12
CA LEU A 25 -15.67 35.45 4.26
C LEU A 25 -14.35 34.71 4.60
N ARG A 26 -14.40 33.86 5.63
CA ARG A 26 -13.42 32.77 5.69
C ARG A 26 -13.69 31.96 4.40
N ALA A 27 -12.84 32.19 3.39
CA ALA A 27 -12.71 31.22 2.34
C ALA A 27 -12.47 29.88 3.05
N TRP A 28 -13.41 28.97 2.95
CA TRP A 28 -13.17 27.59 3.30
C TRP A 28 -12.12 27.12 2.31
N ALA A 29 -10.86 27.22 2.69
CA ALA A 29 -9.79 26.55 1.96
C ALA A 29 -10.23 25.09 1.96
N GLN A 30 -10.57 24.58 0.79
CA GLN A 30 -10.85 23.16 0.60
C GLN A 30 -9.62 22.44 1.13
N GLN A 31 -9.78 21.63 2.19
CA GLN A 31 -8.67 20.82 2.68
C GLN A 31 -8.13 20.00 1.52
N PRO A 32 -6.80 19.83 1.40
CA PRO A 32 -6.25 18.98 0.35
C PRO A 32 -6.93 17.63 0.39
N GLU A 33 -7.34 17.15 -0.77
CA GLU A 33 -7.98 15.84 -0.88
C GLU A 33 -6.96 14.78 -0.47
N VAL A 34 -7.24 14.05 0.60
CA VAL A 34 -6.38 12.95 1.05
C VAL A 34 -6.29 11.92 -0.07
N GLN A 35 -5.09 11.64 -0.54
CA GLN A 35 -4.86 10.62 -1.54
C GLN A 35 -4.95 9.24 -0.88
N GLY A 36 -5.83 8.37 -1.40
CA GLY A 36 -6.01 7.01 -0.89
C GLY A 36 -4.98 6.02 -1.42
N ASN A 37 -4.23 6.40 -2.47
CA ASN A 37 -3.11 5.65 -3.02
C ASN A 37 -1.81 6.45 -2.91
N PRO A 38 -0.70 5.80 -2.51
CA PRO A 38 -0.57 4.41 -2.04
C PRO A 38 -1.38 4.12 -0.78
N LEU A 39 -1.80 2.85 -0.60
CA LEU A 39 -2.63 2.45 0.54
C LEU A 39 -1.96 2.68 1.90
N VAL A 40 -0.65 2.48 1.97
CA VAL A 40 0.12 2.58 3.22
C VAL A 40 1.35 3.47 3.04
N PRO A 41 1.80 4.13 4.12
CA PRO A 41 2.99 4.97 4.13
C PRO A 41 4.26 4.09 4.26
N ASP A 42 4.54 3.29 3.25
CA ASP A 42 5.73 2.43 3.18
C ASP A 42 6.00 1.96 1.74
N THR A 43 7.21 1.46 1.51
CA THR A 43 7.59 0.79 0.27
C THR A 43 7.35 -0.70 0.41
N ILE A 44 6.20 -1.14 -0.07
CA ILE A 44 5.76 -2.53 -0.08
C ILE A 44 5.24 -2.95 -1.45
N ALA A 45 5.21 -4.25 -1.70
CA ALA A 45 4.84 -4.81 -2.99
C ALA A 45 4.14 -6.17 -2.87
N ASP A 46 3.73 -6.71 -4.02
CA ASP A 46 3.16 -8.05 -4.13
C ASP A 46 1.98 -8.24 -3.15
N PRO A 47 0.95 -7.37 -3.25
CA PRO A 47 -0.09 -7.27 -2.22
C PRO A 47 -1.06 -8.43 -2.25
N SER A 48 -1.55 -8.81 -1.08
CA SER A 48 -2.70 -9.69 -0.92
C SER A 48 -3.61 -9.17 0.19
N ILE A 49 -4.88 -8.92 -0.10
CA ILE A 49 -5.85 -8.42 0.88
C ILE A 49 -6.88 -9.49 1.22
N VAL A 50 -7.16 -9.61 2.52
CA VAL A 50 -8.24 -10.42 3.07
C VAL A 50 -9.01 -9.65 4.13
N TRP A 51 -10.20 -10.14 4.46
CA TRP A 51 -11.03 -9.60 5.52
C TRP A 51 -11.34 -10.70 6.54
N PHE A 52 -11.02 -10.46 7.81
CA PHE A 52 -11.34 -11.34 8.92
C PHE A 52 -11.96 -10.54 10.07
N ASP A 53 -13.11 -10.94 10.51
CA ASP A 53 -13.76 -10.44 11.74
C ASP A 53 -13.81 -8.90 11.83
N GLY A 54 -14.21 -8.23 10.74
CA GLY A 54 -14.34 -6.78 10.66
C GLY A 54 -13.02 -6.02 10.47
N THR A 55 -11.93 -6.70 10.09
CA THR A 55 -10.61 -6.09 9.83
C THR A 55 -10.10 -6.51 8.47
N TYR A 56 -9.63 -5.55 7.70
CA TYR A 56 -8.86 -5.77 6.48
C TYR A 56 -7.41 -6.01 6.85
N TYR A 57 -6.80 -7.00 6.22
CA TYR A 57 -5.37 -7.33 6.35
C TYR A 57 -4.73 -7.27 4.97
N LEU A 58 -3.71 -6.45 4.84
CA LEU A 58 -2.88 -6.36 3.64
C LEU A 58 -1.53 -7.03 3.95
N TYR A 59 -1.27 -8.14 3.30
CA TYR A 59 0.02 -8.83 3.33
C TYR A 59 0.85 -8.39 2.15
N ALA A 60 2.14 -8.13 2.37
CA ALA A 60 3.00 -7.63 1.32
C ALA A 60 4.48 -7.98 1.54
N THR A 61 5.23 -7.98 0.45
CA THR A 61 6.69 -7.92 0.46
C THR A 61 7.12 -6.55 0.95
N THR A 62 8.07 -6.48 1.89
CA THR A 62 8.70 -5.21 2.25
C THR A 62 9.86 -4.93 1.32
N ASP A 63 9.78 -3.85 0.56
CA ASP A 63 10.92 -3.26 -0.13
C ASP A 63 11.59 -2.25 0.81
N ILE A 64 12.91 -2.26 0.89
CA ILE A 64 13.68 -1.21 1.53
C ILE A 64 14.45 -0.44 0.46
N ASP A 65 15.15 0.63 0.81
CA ASP A 65 15.80 1.59 -0.12
C ASP A 65 16.37 1.03 -1.45
N LYS A 66 16.76 -0.23 -1.47
CA LYS A 66 17.30 -0.89 -2.66
C LYS A 66 16.33 -1.85 -3.36
N GLY A 67 15.07 -1.78 -2.98
CA GLY A 67 13.99 -2.54 -3.59
C GLY A 67 14.21 -4.05 -3.52
N LEU A 68 13.86 -4.76 -4.58
CA LEU A 68 13.94 -6.23 -4.69
C LEU A 68 15.27 -6.86 -4.27
N SER A 69 16.39 -6.13 -4.38
CA SER A 69 17.71 -6.64 -4.00
C SER A 69 17.89 -6.78 -2.49
N GLN A 70 17.05 -6.11 -1.70
CA GLN A 70 17.09 -6.11 -0.25
C GLN A 70 15.73 -6.27 0.39
N ALA A 71 14.77 -6.91 -0.28
CA ALA A 71 13.44 -7.18 0.26
C ALA A 71 13.56 -7.90 1.61
N GLY A 72 12.81 -7.40 2.57
CA GLY A 72 12.80 -7.88 3.94
C GLY A 72 11.74 -8.95 4.22
N PRO A 73 11.47 -9.23 5.51
CA PRO A 73 10.42 -10.15 5.88
C PRO A 73 9.04 -9.61 5.48
N PRO A 74 8.08 -10.50 5.20
CA PRO A 74 6.72 -10.08 4.89
C PRO A 74 6.05 -9.42 6.09
N VAL A 75 5.16 -8.47 5.79
CA VAL A 75 4.40 -7.70 6.78
C VAL A 75 2.91 -7.87 6.61
N ALA A 76 2.14 -7.56 7.66
CA ALA A 76 0.70 -7.39 7.59
C ALA A 76 0.33 -5.99 8.08
N TRP A 77 -0.30 -5.23 7.22
CA TRP A 77 -0.99 -4.00 7.58
C TRP A 77 -2.46 -4.33 7.86
N LYS A 78 -3.06 -3.65 8.82
CA LYS A 78 -4.47 -3.83 9.20
C LYS A 78 -5.24 -2.52 9.14
N SER A 79 -6.51 -2.59 8.73
CA SER A 79 -7.41 -1.43 8.66
C SER A 79 -8.84 -1.82 9.01
N LYS A 80 -9.61 -0.87 9.54
CA LYS A 80 -11.05 -1.00 9.77
C LYS A 80 -11.89 -0.30 8.70
N ASP A 81 -11.29 0.59 7.93
CA ASP A 81 -11.98 1.48 7.00
C ASP A 81 -11.33 1.54 5.60
N PHE A 82 -10.30 0.72 5.35
CA PHE A 82 -9.54 0.66 4.11
C PHE A 82 -8.75 1.94 3.75
N LEU A 83 -8.74 2.94 4.63
CA LEU A 83 -8.00 4.19 4.47
C LEU A 83 -6.87 4.33 5.50
N ASN A 84 -7.20 4.08 6.77
CA ASN A 84 -6.25 4.19 7.87
C ASN A 84 -5.67 2.81 8.17
N TRP A 85 -4.41 2.63 7.81
CA TRP A 85 -3.70 1.37 7.98
C TRP A 85 -2.66 1.46 9.08
N SER A 86 -2.48 0.38 9.81
CA SER A 86 -1.45 0.26 10.85
C SER A 86 -0.73 -1.08 10.74
N PHE A 87 0.50 -1.11 11.21
CA PHE A 87 1.39 -2.25 11.20
C PHE A 87 2.06 -2.38 12.57
N ASP A 88 2.07 -3.58 13.14
CA ASP A 88 2.59 -3.86 14.49
C ASP A 88 3.58 -5.02 14.51
N GLY A 89 4.45 -5.11 13.51
CA GLY A 89 5.49 -6.11 13.46
C GLY A 89 5.48 -7.01 12.24
N ILE A 90 6.52 -7.78 12.09
CA ILE A 90 6.72 -8.69 10.97
C ILE A 90 5.94 -9.99 11.15
N LEU A 91 5.52 -10.60 10.05
CA LEU A 91 4.69 -11.82 10.07
C LEU A 91 5.44 -13.04 10.62
N ILE A 92 6.72 -13.16 10.30
CA ILE A 92 7.55 -14.33 10.63
C ILE A 92 8.72 -13.88 11.50
N PRO A 93 8.60 -13.90 12.84
CA PRO A 93 9.68 -13.51 13.74
C PRO A 93 10.89 -14.44 13.61
N GLY A 94 12.08 -13.91 13.86
CA GLY A 94 13.33 -14.65 13.85
C GLY A 94 13.91 -14.92 12.45
N VAL A 95 13.28 -14.44 11.38
CA VAL A 95 13.89 -14.47 10.04
C VAL A 95 15.10 -13.56 10.00
N LYS A 96 16.17 -14.02 9.36
CA LYS A 96 17.41 -13.26 9.22
C LYS A 96 17.34 -12.36 8.00
N TRP A 97 17.54 -11.07 8.21
CA TRP A 97 17.65 -10.07 7.15
C TRP A 97 18.96 -10.21 6.37
N GLY A 98 18.94 -9.80 5.11
CA GLY A 98 20.14 -9.56 4.31
C GLY A 98 20.66 -10.75 3.52
N LYS A 99 20.56 -11.97 4.02
CA LYS A 99 20.96 -13.18 3.30
C LYS A 99 19.79 -13.90 2.65
N THR A 100 18.69 -14.03 3.37
CA THR A 100 17.46 -14.64 2.88
C THR A 100 16.41 -13.56 2.68
N ARG A 101 15.72 -13.56 1.55
CA ARG A 101 14.65 -12.63 1.24
C ARG A 101 13.32 -13.37 1.23
N TYR A 102 12.26 -12.66 1.60
CA TYR A 102 10.91 -13.19 1.68
C TYR A 102 10.02 -12.36 0.75
N TRP A 103 9.41 -13.00 -0.23
CA TRP A 103 8.62 -12.34 -1.26
C TRP A 103 7.21 -12.86 -1.32
N ALA A 104 6.32 -12.00 -1.83
CA ALA A 104 4.98 -12.34 -2.25
C ALA A 104 4.25 -13.26 -1.26
N PRO A 105 3.90 -12.75 -0.07
CA PRO A 105 2.99 -13.48 0.80
C PRO A 105 1.64 -13.57 0.10
N GLY A 106 1.23 -14.80 -0.25
CA GLY A 106 -0.05 -15.06 -0.88
C GLY A 106 -1.22 -14.83 0.06
N LYS A 107 -2.41 -14.89 -0.47
CA LYS A 107 -3.66 -14.74 0.28
C LYS A 107 -3.69 -15.68 1.49
N VAL A 108 -3.82 -15.11 2.69
CA VAL A 108 -3.95 -15.92 3.90
C VAL A 108 -5.31 -16.62 3.92
N ILE A 109 -5.29 -17.94 4.11
CA ILE A 109 -6.49 -18.75 4.25
C ILE A 109 -6.73 -19.05 5.74
N LYS A 110 -7.96 -18.87 6.21
CA LYS A 110 -8.41 -19.36 7.52
C LYS A 110 -9.11 -20.69 7.33
N LYS A 111 -8.64 -21.71 8.02
CA LYS A 111 -9.31 -23.01 8.15
C LYS A 111 -9.35 -23.39 9.62
N ASP A 112 -10.55 -23.63 10.11
CA ASP A 112 -10.81 -23.83 11.55
C ASP A 112 -10.25 -22.65 12.37
N ASN A 113 -9.34 -22.91 13.30
CA ASN A 113 -8.67 -21.89 14.12
C ASN A 113 -7.24 -21.60 13.67
N THR A 114 -6.88 -21.96 12.45
CA THR A 114 -5.53 -21.83 11.90
C THR A 114 -5.54 -20.95 10.66
N TYR A 115 -4.58 -20.04 10.61
CA TYR A 115 -4.31 -19.20 9.45
C TYR A 115 -3.09 -19.75 8.70
N TYR A 116 -3.19 -19.87 7.39
CA TYR A 116 -2.16 -20.43 6.49
C TYR A 116 -1.64 -19.32 5.60
N LEU A 117 -0.35 -19.09 5.66
CA LEU A 117 0.38 -18.13 4.82
C LEU A 117 1.30 -18.88 3.88
N TYR A 118 1.19 -18.60 2.58
CA TYR A 118 2.10 -19.12 1.57
C TYR A 118 3.08 -18.00 1.22
N VAL A 119 4.38 -18.27 1.33
CA VAL A 119 5.40 -17.24 1.14
C VAL A 119 6.58 -17.77 0.34
N THR A 120 7.09 -16.97 -0.56
CA THR A 120 8.32 -17.26 -1.28
C THR A 120 9.53 -17.00 -0.39
N VAL A 121 10.40 -17.99 -0.27
CA VAL A 121 11.71 -17.82 0.39
C VAL A 121 12.79 -17.86 -0.69
N VAL A 122 13.65 -16.84 -0.68
CA VAL A 122 14.73 -16.65 -1.65
C VAL A 122 16.05 -16.71 -0.90
N PRO A 123 16.76 -17.84 -0.95
CA PRO A 123 18.06 -17.97 -0.28
C PRO A 123 19.13 -17.11 -0.97
N GLU A 124 20.22 -16.82 -0.28
CA GLU A 124 21.39 -16.14 -0.87
C GLU A 124 21.98 -16.98 -2.01
N LYS A 125 22.02 -18.29 -1.83
CA LYS A 125 22.43 -19.28 -2.83
C LYS A 125 21.32 -20.31 -3.00
N GLY A 126 21.09 -20.75 -4.24
CA GLY A 126 20.08 -21.71 -4.57
C GLY A 126 18.85 -21.11 -5.26
N HIS A 127 17.74 -21.81 -5.24
CA HIS A 127 16.53 -21.45 -5.96
C HIS A 127 15.46 -20.93 -5.01
N ALA A 128 14.76 -19.87 -5.43
CA ALA A 128 13.56 -19.42 -4.75
C ALA A 128 12.44 -20.47 -4.84
N ALA A 129 11.69 -20.64 -3.76
CA ALA A 129 10.60 -21.60 -3.71
C ALA A 129 9.49 -21.15 -2.73
N GLY A 130 8.29 -21.68 -2.92
CA GLY A 130 7.15 -21.42 -2.06
C GLY A 130 7.10 -22.36 -0.86
N TYR A 131 6.81 -21.81 0.32
CA TYR A 131 6.67 -22.53 1.59
C TYR A 131 5.36 -22.14 2.27
N VAL A 132 4.89 -22.97 3.20
CA VAL A 132 3.71 -22.69 4.01
C VAL A 132 4.09 -22.48 5.47
N ALA A 133 3.50 -21.45 6.06
CA ALA A 133 3.60 -21.14 7.49
C ALA A 133 2.20 -21.00 8.09
N THR A 134 2.06 -21.26 9.38
CA THR A 134 0.78 -21.21 10.08
C THR A 134 0.83 -20.34 11.32
N ALA A 135 -0.32 -19.77 11.68
CA ALA A 135 -0.49 -18.96 12.89
C ALA A 135 -1.88 -19.18 13.51
N ALA A 136 -2.04 -18.80 14.77
CA ALA A 136 -3.35 -18.75 15.45
C ALA A 136 -4.09 -17.42 15.20
N ARG A 137 -3.43 -16.41 14.61
CA ARG A 137 -3.99 -15.08 14.33
C ARG A 137 -3.59 -14.60 12.94
N PRO A 138 -4.41 -13.77 12.27
CA PRO A 138 -4.12 -13.31 10.91
C PRO A 138 -2.87 -12.42 10.82
N GLU A 139 -2.53 -11.68 11.87
CA GLU A 139 -1.31 -10.89 11.95
C GLU A 139 -0.06 -11.67 12.38
N GLY A 140 -0.21 -12.97 12.59
CA GLY A 140 0.88 -13.83 13.03
C GLY A 140 0.97 -13.93 14.57
N PRO A 141 2.12 -14.33 15.13
CA PRO A 141 3.33 -14.73 14.42
C PRO A 141 3.15 -16.05 13.67
N PHE A 142 3.58 -16.08 12.41
CA PHE A 142 3.58 -17.29 11.61
C PHE A 142 4.84 -18.12 11.83
N GLN A 143 4.70 -19.43 11.78
CA GLN A 143 5.78 -20.40 11.88
C GLN A 143 5.74 -21.35 10.68
N PHE A 144 6.89 -21.59 10.05
CA PHE A 144 6.96 -22.57 8.98
C PHE A 144 6.58 -23.96 9.45
N VAL A 145 5.75 -24.64 8.68
CA VAL A 145 5.35 -26.01 8.95
C VAL A 145 6.55 -26.95 8.72
N GLY A 146 6.98 -27.63 9.79
CA GLY A 146 8.18 -28.47 9.76
C GLY A 146 9.46 -27.76 10.15
N GLY A 147 9.37 -26.49 10.56
CA GLY A 147 10.50 -25.65 10.99
C GLY A 147 10.96 -24.66 9.89
N PRO A 148 11.92 -23.77 10.22
CA PRO A 148 12.40 -22.79 9.26
C PRO A 148 13.11 -23.46 8.07
N PRO A 149 13.03 -22.87 6.87
CA PRO A 149 13.82 -23.32 5.73
C PRO A 149 15.32 -23.30 6.04
N VAL A 150 16.02 -24.36 5.68
CA VAL A 150 17.47 -24.50 5.86
C VAL A 150 18.14 -24.55 4.48
N PHE A 151 19.12 -23.69 4.24
CA PHE A 151 19.80 -23.57 2.96
C PHE A 151 21.26 -24.02 3.07
N GLU A 152 21.92 -24.29 1.92
CA GLU A 152 23.27 -24.83 1.86
C GLU A 152 24.35 -24.02 2.60
N ASP A 153 24.15 -22.70 2.68
CA ASP A 153 25.02 -21.77 3.38
C ASP A 153 24.65 -21.58 4.88
N ASP A 154 23.61 -22.27 5.36
CA ASP A 154 23.22 -22.26 6.77
C ASP A 154 24.08 -23.27 7.55
N PRO A 155 24.72 -22.88 8.68
CA PRO A 155 25.51 -23.78 9.51
C PRO A 155 24.65 -24.94 10.10
N THR A 156 23.32 -24.85 10.04
CA THR A 156 22.40 -25.91 10.47
C THR A 156 21.95 -26.82 9.31
N ALA A 157 22.52 -26.70 8.12
CA ALA A 157 22.16 -27.46 6.91
C ALA A 157 22.23 -29.00 7.06
N GLY A 158 22.89 -29.51 8.11
CA GLY A 158 22.84 -30.94 8.46
C GLY A 158 21.53 -31.42 9.07
N GLN A 159 20.63 -30.50 9.46
CA GLN A 159 19.27 -30.80 9.90
C GLN A 159 18.38 -31.10 8.71
N LYS A 160 17.32 -31.87 8.94
CA LYS A 160 16.38 -32.24 7.87
C LYS A 160 15.77 -30.97 7.22
N ALA A 161 16.22 -30.66 6.02
CA ALA A 161 15.76 -29.47 5.28
C ALA A 161 14.24 -29.52 5.07
N LEU A 162 13.56 -28.39 5.29
CA LEU A 162 12.17 -28.22 4.94
C LEU A 162 12.01 -28.30 3.42
N LYS A 163 11.12 -29.18 2.95
CA LYS A 163 10.81 -29.26 1.53
C LYS A 163 9.90 -28.10 1.13
N PRO A 164 10.20 -27.43 0.00
CA PRO A 164 9.28 -26.42 -0.52
C PRO A 164 7.97 -27.06 -0.95
N LEU A 165 6.88 -26.29 -0.80
CA LEU A 165 5.57 -26.69 -1.27
C LEU A 165 5.48 -26.62 -2.81
N CYS A 166 6.02 -25.57 -3.42
CA CYS A 166 6.15 -25.45 -4.85
C CYS A 166 7.55 -24.96 -5.27
N PRO A 167 8.02 -25.31 -6.48
CA PRO A 167 9.42 -25.11 -6.89
C PRO A 167 9.71 -23.71 -7.47
N ASP A 168 8.82 -22.73 -7.27
CA ASP A 168 8.96 -21.37 -7.82
C ASP A 168 8.31 -20.33 -6.90
N ILE A 169 8.29 -19.06 -7.29
CA ILE A 169 7.81 -17.92 -6.52
C ILE A 169 6.30 -17.69 -6.68
N ASP A 170 5.75 -16.80 -5.84
CA ASP A 170 4.39 -16.26 -5.91
C ASP A 170 3.31 -17.32 -5.70
N SER A 171 3.42 -18.02 -4.58
CA SER A 171 2.48 -19.07 -4.18
C SER A 171 1.15 -18.46 -3.76
N GLU A 172 0.14 -18.51 -4.63
CA GLU A 172 -1.19 -17.96 -4.38
C GLU A 172 -2.23 -19.08 -4.23
N PRO A 173 -2.86 -19.24 -3.06
CA PRO A 173 -3.87 -20.23 -2.82
C PRO A 173 -5.26 -19.73 -3.24
N PHE A 174 -6.11 -20.67 -3.66
CA PHE A 174 -7.52 -20.46 -3.93
C PHE A 174 -8.33 -21.58 -3.31
N VAL A 175 -9.40 -21.25 -2.58
CA VAL A 175 -10.38 -22.19 -2.05
C VAL A 175 -11.70 -22.01 -2.80
N ASP A 176 -12.18 -23.07 -3.41
CA ASP A 176 -13.46 -23.07 -4.15
C ASP A 176 -14.65 -23.24 -3.20
N ASP A 177 -15.87 -23.04 -3.70
CA ASP A 177 -17.12 -23.12 -2.95
C ASP A 177 -17.38 -24.51 -2.34
N ASP A 178 -16.82 -25.56 -2.92
CA ASP A 178 -16.90 -26.94 -2.42
C ASP A 178 -15.84 -27.28 -1.35
N GLY A 179 -15.00 -26.32 -0.98
CA GLY A 179 -13.91 -26.48 -0.04
C GLY A 179 -12.64 -27.08 -0.64
N SER A 180 -12.61 -27.42 -1.92
CA SER A 180 -11.38 -27.82 -2.60
C SER A 180 -10.42 -26.66 -2.70
N ALA A 181 -9.14 -26.90 -2.43
CA ALA A 181 -8.10 -25.89 -2.45
C ALA A 181 -7.09 -26.14 -3.59
N TYR A 182 -6.55 -25.06 -4.11
CA TYR A 182 -5.62 -25.04 -5.22
C TYR A 182 -4.49 -24.05 -4.93
N LEU A 183 -3.30 -24.31 -5.49
CA LEU A 183 -2.17 -23.41 -5.42
C LEU A 183 -1.74 -23.04 -6.83
N PHE A 184 -1.53 -21.75 -7.05
CA PHE A 184 -1.01 -21.17 -8.29
C PHE A 184 0.36 -20.56 -8.01
N TRP A 185 1.27 -20.55 -8.99
CA TRP A 185 2.58 -19.92 -8.85
C TRP A 185 3.16 -19.48 -10.20
N ARG A 186 4.28 -18.80 -10.17
CA ARG A 186 4.96 -18.27 -11.36
C ARG A 186 5.06 -19.29 -12.50
N LYS A 187 5.20 -18.79 -13.73
CA LYS A 187 5.22 -19.58 -14.97
C LYS A 187 3.90 -20.29 -15.27
N ARG A 188 2.78 -19.73 -14.80
CA ARG A 188 1.43 -20.24 -15.08
C ARG A 188 1.22 -21.70 -14.62
N LYS A 189 1.79 -22.04 -13.48
CA LYS A 189 1.66 -23.38 -12.91
C LYS A 189 0.58 -23.40 -11.85
N ALA A 190 -0.11 -24.52 -11.75
CA ALA A 190 -1.08 -24.76 -10.70
C ALA A 190 -1.15 -26.26 -10.32
N SER A 191 -1.64 -26.53 -9.13
CA SER A 191 -1.98 -27.88 -8.65
C SER A 191 -3.07 -27.81 -7.59
N LYS A 192 -3.75 -28.91 -7.38
CA LYS A 192 -4.65 -29.07 -6.23
C LYS A 192 -3.84 -29.19 -4.95
N LEU A 193 -4.30 -28.55 -3.87
CA LEU A 193 -3.78 -28.73 -2.52
C LEU A 193 -4.47 -29.91 -1.84
N SER A 194 -3.76 -30.55 -0.92
CA SER A 194 -4.34 -31.52 0.01
C SER A 194 -5.36 -30.85 0.95
N PRO A 195 -6.30 -31.61 1.53
CA PRO A 195 -7.29 -31.04 2.43
C PRO A 195 -6.71 -30.34 3.67
N ASP A 196 -5.51 -30.70 4.10
CA ASP A 196 -4.80 -30.04 5.20
C ASP A 196 -4.07 -28.76 4.78
N LEU A 197 -4.09 -28.40 3.48
CA LEU A 197 -3.48 -27.21 2.89
C LEU A 197 -1.93 -27.19 2.93
N LEU A 198 -1.29 -28.34 3.22
CA LEU A 198 0.15 -28.40 3.48
C LEU A 198 0.95 -29.04 2.35
N THR A 199 0.31 -29.74 1.41
CA THR A 199 1.00 -30.44 0.30
C THR A 199 0.23 -30.31 -1.01
N LEU A 200 0.92 -30.50 -2.12
CA LEU A 200 0.26 -30.65 -3.41
C LEU A 200 -0.29 -32.07 -3.54
N GLN A 201 -1.53 -32.23 -3.96
CA GLN A 201 -2.23 -33.50 -4.08
C GLN A 201 -2.47 -33.95 -5.53
N GLY A 202 -2.33 -33.08 -6.49
CA GLY A 202 -2.58 -33.36 -7.90
C GLY A 202 -1.33 -33.20 -8.78
N PRO A 203 -1.47 -33.48 -10.06
CA PRO A 203 -0.41 -33.15 -11.02
C PRO A 203 -0.24 -31.63 -11.10
N ILE A 204 0.99 -31.20 -11.39
CA ILE A 204 1.24 -29.82 -11.78
C ILE A 204 0.75 -29.63 -13.20
N VAL A 205 -0.13 -28.66 -13.39
CA VAL A 205 -0.70 -28.31 -14.69
C VAL A 205 -0.21 -26.95 -15.16
N ASP A 206 -0.18 -26.78 -16.48
CA ASP A 206 0.04 -25.48 -17.11
C ASP A 206 -1.31 -24.79 -17.34
N ILE A 207 -1.40 -23.53 -16.95
CA ILE A 207 -2.55 -22.69 -17.27
C ILE A 207 -2.26 -22.02 -18.63
N PRO A 208 -3.01 -22.36 -19.69
CA PRO A 208 -2.84 -21.71 -20.98
C PRO A 208 -3.29 -20.25 -20.90
N THR A 209 -2.49 -19.35 -21.45
CA THR A 209 -2.79 -17.92 -21.48
C THR A 209 -2.61 -17.35 -22.88
N LYS A 210 -3.36 -16.27 -23.20
CA LYS A 210 -3.25 -15.56 -24.47
C LYS A 210 -1.92 -14.81 -24.58
N GLN A 211 -1.47 -14.19 -23.50
CA GLN A 211 -0.24 -13.40 -23.48
C GLN A 211 0.97 -14.33 -23.27
N PRO A 212 1.95 -14.34 -24.18
CA PRO A 212 3.15 -15.20 -24.06
C PRO A 212 4.21 -14.58 -23.13
N GLY A 213 5.33 -15.26 -22.98
CA GLY A 213 6.54 -14.77 -22.33
C GLY A 213 6.50 -14.81 -20.81
N TYR A 214 7.17 -13.86 -20.16
CA TYR A 214 7.29 -13.78 -18.71
C TYR A 214 5.93 -13.65 -18.04
N SER A 215 5.76 -14.35 -16.93
CA SER A 215 4.55 -14.25 -16.10
C SER A 215 4.86 -14.58 -14.65
N GLU A 216 4.30 -13.80 -13.75
CA GLU A 216 4.35 -13.96 -12.30
C GLU A 216 3.07 -13.46 -11.65
N GLY A 217 3.02 -13.37 -10.30
CA GLY A 217 1.89 -12.83 -9.56
C GLY A 217 0.55 -13.40 -9.97
N PRO A 218 0.36 -14.74 -10.00
CA PRO A 218 -0.93 -15.32 -10.36
C PRO A 218 -1.94 -15.05 -9.26
N PHE A 219 -3.19 -14.82 -9.64
CA PHE A 219 -4.29 -14.71 -8.70
C PHE A 219 -5.53 -15.39 -9.27
N MET A 220 -6.23 -16.15 -8.43
CA MET A 220 -7.47 -16.82 -8.81
C MET A 220 -8.63 -16.30 -7.95
N PHE A 221 -9.75 -15.94 -8.60
CA PHE A 221 -11.00 -15.67 -7.92
C PHE A 221 -12.19 -16.20 -8.72
N LYS A 222 -13.33 -16.31 -8.05
CA LYS A 222 -14.59 -16.77 -8.65
C LYS A 222 -15.67 -15.70 -8.49
N ARG A 223 -16.43 -15.43 -9.56
CA ARG A 223 -17.57 -14.53 -9.52
C ARG A 223 -18.69 -15.08 -10.42
N LYS A 224 -19.89 -15.24 -9.86
CA LYS A 224 -21.08 -15.73 -10.58
C LYS A 224 -20.81 -17.00 -11.40
N GLY A 225 -20.07 -17.97 -10.82
CA GLY A 225 -19.73 -19.23 -11.45
C GLY A 225 -18.63 -19.18 -12.50
N ILE A 226 -17.99 -18.04 -12.71
CA ILE A 226 -16.84 -17.87 -13.60
C ILE A 226 -15.58 -17.78 -12.75
N TYR A 227 -14.56 -18.57 -13.09
CA TYR A 227 -13.21 -18.50 -12.55
C TYR A 227 -12.37 -17.53 -13.38
N TYR A 228 -11.64 -16.65 -12.72
CA TYR A 228 -10.78 -15.67 -13.35
C TYR A 228 -9.34 -15.93 -12.90
N TYR A 229 -8.49 -16.30 -13.84
CA TYR A 229 -7.06 -16.41 -13.62
C TYR A 229 -6.40 -15.10 -14.03
N VAL A 230 -6.02 -14.27 -13.05
CA VAL A 230 -5.27 -13.05 -13.28
C VAL A 230 -3.79 -13.33 -13.17
N TYR A 231 -2.98 -12.71 -14.00
CA TYR A 231 -1.54 -12.91 -14.02
C TYR A 231 -0.81 -11.66 -14.51
N THR A 232 0.38 -11.43 -13.98
CA THR A 232 1.26 -10.34 -14.37
C THR A 232 2.14 -10.76 -15.52
N ILE A 233 2.31 -9.89 -16.50
CA ILE A 233 3.18 -10.06 -17.66
C ILE A 233 4.18 -8.92 -17.74
N SER A 234 5.21 -9.09 -18.62
CA SER A 234 6.34 -8.16 -18.75
C SER A 234 7.14 -8.09 -17.43
N GLY A 235 7.87 -7.02 -17.16
CA GLY A 235 8.67 -6.95 -15.95
C GLY A 235 8.99 -5.53 -15.53
N ARG A 236 9.12 -5.29 -14.24
CA ARG A 236 9.51 -4.03 -13.62
C ARG A 236 8.60 -2.87 -14.08
N GLU A 237 9.18 -1.77 -14.59
CA GLU A 237 8.46 -0.60 -15.10
C GLU A 237 7.48 -0.91 -16.26
N ASN A 238 7.50 -2.11 -16.80
CA ASN A 238 6.60 -2.55 -17.88
C ASN A 238 5.57 -3.57 -17.43
N TYR A 239 5.40 -3.81 -16.13
CA TYR A 239 4.36 -4.69 -15.63
C TYR A 239 2.98 -4.32 -16.14
N LYS A 240 2.19 -5.34 -16.44
CA LYS A 240 0.78 -5.29 -16.82
C LYS A 240 0.07 -6.48 -16.20
N ASN A 241 -1.23 -6.38 -15.98
CA ASN A 241 -2.02 -7.54 -15.58
C ASN A 241 -2.97 -7.94 -16.69
N ALA A 242 -3.02 -9.24 -16.93
CA ALA A 242 -3.90 -9.88 -17.88
C ALA A 242 -4.76 -10.93 -17.17
N TYR A 243 -5.81 -11.41 -17.82
CA TYR A 243 -6.66 -12.46 -17.26
C TYR A 243 -7.17 -13.45 -18.30
N MET A 244 -7.53 -14.64 -17.83
CA MET A 244 -8.24 -15.69 -18.54
C MET A 244 -9.50 -16.06 -17.76
N MET A 245 -10.48 -16.66 -18.42
CA MET A 245 -11.76 -17.03 -17.82
C MET A 245 -12.02 -18.55 -18.00
N SER A 246 -12.64 -19.17 -16.99
CA SER A 246 -13.16 -20.53 -17.09
C SER A 246 -14.54 -20.63 -16.46
N LYS A 247 -15.46 -21.36 -17.10
CA LYS A 247 -16.77 -21.70 -16.55
C LYS A 247 -16.84 -23.13 -16.01
N VAL A 248 -15.70 -23.82 -15.99
CA VAL A 248 -15.61 -25.25 -15.66
C VAL A 248 -14.95 -25.48 -14.32
N SER A 249 -13.69 -25.04 -14.18
CA SER A 249 -12.94 -25.27 -12.94
C SER A 249 -11.82 -24.23 -12.76
N PRO A 250 -11.22 -24.11 -11.55
CA PRO A 250 -10.08 -23.24 -11.33
C PRO A 250 -8.79 -23.73 -12.03
N LEU A 251 -8.77 -24.93 -12.56
CA LEU A 251 -7.69 -25.45 -13.39
C LEU A 251 -8.01 -25.42 -14.91
N GLY A 252 -9.12 -24.79 -15.28
CA GLY A 252 -9.54 -24.63 -16.66
C GLY A 252 -10.59 -25.67 -17.12
N PRO A 253 -10.85 -25.80 -18.45
CA PRO A 253 -10.17 -25.06 -19.51
C PRO A 253 -10.41 -23.55 -19.44
N PHE A 254 -9.38 -22.79 -19.82
CA PHE A 254 -9.44 -21.33 -19.83
C PHE A 254 -9.56 -20.78 -21.25
N GLU A 255 -10.35 -19.73 -21.38
CA GLU A 255 -10.52 -18.95 -22.60
C GLU A 255 -10.15 -17.49 -22.34
N ALA A 256 -9.52 -16.85 -23.33
CA ALA A 256 -9.29 -15.42 -23.28
C ALA A 256 -10.63 -14.67 -23.45
N PRO A 257 -10.80 -13.52 -22.78
CA PRO A 257 -11.98 -12.69 -23.04
C PRO A 257 -12.02 -12.23 -24.49
N PRO A 258 -13.23 -12.06 -25.08
CA PRO A 258 -13.35 -11.79 -26.52
C PRO A 258 -12.77 -10.45 -26.95
N ALA A 259 -12.78 -9.42 -26.09
CA ALA A 259 -12.31 -8.09 -26.44
C ALA A 259 -10.87 -7.85 -25.98
N ASN A 260 -10.66 -7.55 -24.71
CA ASN A 260 -9.36 -7.19 -24.14
C ASN A 260 -9.08 -8.02 -22.89
N ASP A 261 -7.94 -8.67 -22.84
CA ASP A 261 -7.48 -9.45 -21.71
C ASP A 261 -6.49 -8.69 -20.80
N ILE A 262 -6.03 -7.51 -21.20
CA ILE A 262 -5.17 -6.64 -20.39
C ILE A 262 -6.04 -5.69 -19.57
N ILE A 263 -5.93 -5.74 -18.26
CA ILE A 263 -6.74 -4.93 -17.34
C ILE A 263 -6.00 -3.76 -16.71
N THR A 264 -4.66 -3.83 -16.61
CA THR A 264 -3.82 -2.72 -16.17
C THR A 264 -2.57 -2.60 -17.02
N TYR A 265 -2.11 -1.40 -17.23
CA TYR A 265 -0.83 -1.07 -17.87
C TYR A 265 -0.42 0.34 -17.43
N THR A 266 0.82 0.73 -17.71
CA THR A 266 1.36 2.06 -17.36
C THR A 266 0.46 3.19 -17.85
N ASP A 267 0.08 4.07 -16.91
CA ASP A 267 -0.55 5.36 -17.19
C ASP A 267 0.50 6.47 -17.05
N PRO A 268 1.06 6.99 -18.18
CA PRO A 268 2.11 7.99 -18.11
C PRO A 268 1.60 9.36 -17.67
N ASP A 269 0.33 9.68 -17.90
CA ASP A 269 -0.27 10.97 -17.53
C ASP A 269 -0.51 11.03 -16.02
N ALA A 270 -1.02 9.94 -15.43
CA ALA A 270 -1.12 9.77 -14.00
C ALA A 270 0.24 9.49 -13.34
N LYS A 271 1.30 9.18 -14.11
CA LYS A 271 2.61 8.72 -13.61
C LYS A 271 2.53 7.46 -12.76
N ILE A 272 1.59 6.58 -13.05
CA ILE A 272 1.47 5.26 -12.44
C ILE A 272 2.15 4.27 -13.38
N ILE A 273 3.27 3.72 -12.95
CA ILE A 273 4.20 2.98 -13.80
C ILE A 273 4.23 1.50 -13.39
N GLY A 274 4.16 0.62 -14.38
CA GLY A 274 4.34 -0.81 -14.18
C GLY A 274 3.40 -1.42 -13.14
N PRO A 275 2.06 -1.23 -13.26
CA PRO A 275 1.11 -1.85 -12.34
C PRO A 275 1.17 -3.36 -12.48
N GLY A 276 1.61 -4.06 -11.44
CA GLY A 276 1.84 -5.50 -11.49
C GLY A 276 1.44 -6.24 -10.23
N HIS A 277 1.63 -7.55 -10.24
CA HIS A 277 1.32 -8.48 -9.15
C HIS A 277 -0.06 -8.19 -8.53
N GLY A 278 -1.09 -8.22 -9.40
CA GLY A 278 -2.44 -7.77 -9.02
C GLY A 278 -3.24 -8.83 -8.29
N ASN A 279 -3.96 -8.39 -7.27
CA ASN A 279 -4.88 -9.17 -6.45
C ASN A 279 -6.28 -8.56 -6.55
N VAL A 280 -7.31 -9.39 -6.50
CA VAL A 280 -8.72 -8.96 -6.52
C VAL A 280 -9.34 -9.16 -5.15
N PHE A 281 -9.91 -8.10 -4.60
CA PHE A 281 -10.62 -8.16 -3.34
C PHE A 281 -12.09 -7.73 -3.53
N GLN A 282 -13.02 -8.53 -3.00
CA GLN A 282 -14.43 -8.18 -2.93
C GLN A 282 -14.77 -7.69 -1.52
N PHE A 283 -15.38 -6.52 -1.41
CA PHE A 283 -15.82 -6.01 -0.13
C PHE A 283 -16.96 -6.86 0.46
N PRO A 284 -16.86 -7.25 1.73
CA PRO A 284 -17.89 -8.03 2.40
C PRO A 284 -19.25 -7.33 2.38
N GLY A 285 -20.30 -8.07 2.07
CA GLY A 285 -21.68 -7.57 2.08
C GLY A 285 -22.05 -6.59 0.95
N THR A 286 -21.12 -6.34 0.02
CA THR A 286 -21.37 -5.50 -1.17
C THR A 286 -21.11 -6.29 -2.44
N GLY A 287 -21.47 -5.71 -3.58
CA GLY A 287 -21.08 -6.22 -4.89
C GLY A 287 -19.77 -5.62 -5.43
N ASP A 288 -19.10 -4.78 -4.65
CA ASP A 288 -17.97 -3.99 -5.08
C ASP A 288 -16.67 -4.80 -5.05
N PHE A 289 -15.89 -4.63 -6.11
CA PHE A 289 -14.56 -5.22 -6.24
C PHE A 289 -13.52 -4.13 -6.38
N VAL A 290 -12.34 -4.41 -5.86
CA VAL A 290 -11.13 -3.60 -6.08
C VAL A 290 -10.02 -4.48 -6.62
N PHE A 291 -9.19 -3.86 -7.43
CA PHE A 291 -7.94 -4.42 -7.89
C PHE A 291 -6.81 -3.77 -7.08
N VAL A 292 -6.04 -4.59 -6.40
CA VAL A 292 -4.91 -4.16 -5.57
C VAL A 292 -3.64 -4.58 -6.27
N TYR A 293 -2.71 -3.68 -6.46
CA TYR A 293 -1.54 -3.91 -7.28
C TYR A 293 -0.31 -3.16 -6.76
N LEU A 294 0.88 -3.63 -7.11
CA LEU A 294 2.07 -2.81 -6.92
C LEU A 294 2.19 -1.78 -8.03
N GLU A 295 2.73 -0.61 -7.69
CA GLU A 295 3.14 0.43 -8.61
C GLU A 295 4.65 0.59 -8.54
N PHE A 296 5.32 0.70 -9.70
CA PHE A 296 6.78 0.68 -9.80
C PHE A 296 7.40 2.08 -9.97
N GLY A 297 6.58 3.12 -9.96
CA GLY A 297 6.97 4.46 -10.43
C GLY A 297 7.63 5.34 -9.41
N GLN A 298 7.50 5.06 -8.11
CA GLN A 298 8.12 5.93 -7.08
C GLN A 298 9.66 5.85 -7.13
N GLY A 299 10.17 5.95 -8.33
CA GLY A 299 11.55 6.03 -8.63
C GLY A 299 12.12 4.86 -9.41
N GLY A 300 11.29 3.92 -9.84
CA GLY A 300 11.70 2.76 -10.59
C GLY A 300 12.62 1.80 -9.80
N THR A 301 12.74 1.98 -8.49
CA THR A 301 13.55 1.14 -7.60
C THR A 301 12.77 0.64 -6.39
N THR A 302 11.79 1.37 -5.95
CA THR A 302 10.90 1.02 -4.84
C THR A 302 9.47 0.90 -5.37
N ARG A 303 8.69 0.04 -4.74
CA ARG A 303 7.31 -0.24 -5.13
C ARG A 303 6.38 0.22 -4.01
N GLN A 304 5.17 0.63 -4.38
CA GLN A 304 4.11 0.93 -3.43
C GLN A 304 2.82 0.25 -3.86
N VAL A 305 1.93 0.00 -2.91
CA VAL A 305 0.67 -0.71 -3.16
C VAL A 305 -0.47 0.26 -3.36
N TYR A 306 -1.18 0.08 -4.46
CA TYR A 306 -2.34 0.87 -4.88
C TYR A 306 -3.59 -0.01 -4.94
N ALA A 307 -4.76 0.59 -4.85
CA ALA A 307 -6.04 -0.07 -5.04
C ALA A 307 -7.01 0.84 -5.78
N ASP A 308 -7.61 0.33 -6.84
CA ASP A 308 -8.63 1.03 -7.61
C ASP A 308 -9.86 0.14 -7.86
N ARG A 309 -11.00 0.77 -8.15
CA ARG A 309 -12.25 0.05 -8.37
C ARG A 309 -12.18 -0.84 -9.61
N MET A 310 -12.69 -2.05 -9.48
CA MET A 310 -12.78 -3.02 -10.55
C MET A 310 -14.23 -3.18 -11.01
N VAL A 311 -14.48 -3.04 -12.30
CA VAL A 311 -15.80 -3.06 -12.90
C VAL A 311 -15.91 -4.21 -13.89
N PHE A 312 -17.06 -4.89 -13.88
CA PHE A 312 -17.37 -5.99 -14.78
C PHE A 312 -18.46 -5.59 -15.77
N ASN A 313 -18.33 -6.06 -16.99
CA ASN A 313 -19.39 -6.00 -17.99
C ASN A 313 -20.48 -7.04 -17.68
N GLU A 314 -21.60 -6.96 -18.37
CA GLU A 314 -22.75 -7.89 -18.20
C GLU A 314 -22.37 -9.34 -18.52
N ASP A 315 -21.50 -9.55 -19.52
CA ASP A 315 -20.99 -10.85 -19.92
C ASP A 315 -19.95 -11.45 -18.95
N GLY A 316 -19.58 -10.71 -17.90
CA GLY A 316 -18.59 -11.08 -16.89
C GLY A 316 -17.17 -10.67 -17.23
N THR A 317 -16.89 -10.09 -18.41
CA THR A 317 -15.56 -9.58 -18.71
C THR A 317 -15.21 -8.40 -17.83
N ILE A 318 -13.89 -8.20 -17.58
CA ILE A 318 -13.37 -7.12 -16.75
C ILE A 318 -13.09 -5.91 -17.62
N GLN A 319 -13.56 -4.73 -17.21
CA GLN A 319 -13.19 -3.47 -17.85
C GLN A 319 -11.74 -3.11 -17.52
N PRO A 320 -11.00 -2.41 -18.41
CA PRO A 320 -9.71 -1.83 -18.05
C PRO A 320 -9.83 -0.99 -16.78
N ILE A 321 -8.90 -1.18 -15.85
CA ILE A 321 -8.95 -0.51 -14.56
C ILE A 321 -8.39 0.90 -14.70
N HIS A 322 -9.17 1.88 -14.23
CA HIS A 322 -8.73 3.26 -14.18
C HIS A 322 -7.80 3.46 -12.97
N LEU A 323 -6.51 3.60 -13.24
CA LEU A 323 -5.48 3.76 -12.22
C LEU A 323 -5.47 5.19 -11.69
N THR A 324 -5.44 5.37 -10.35
CA THR A 324 -5.52 6.70 -9.73
C THR A 324 -4.66 6.83 -8.47
N HIS A 325 -4.18 8.06 -8.19
CA HIS A 325 -3.63 8.41 -6.87
C HIS A 325 -4.73 8.63 -5.82
N ARG A 326 -5.95 8.89 -6.26
CA ARG A 326 -7.10 9.06 -5.37
C ARG A 326 -7.45 7.77 -4.63
N GLY A 327 -7.30 6.61 -5.29
CA GLY A 327 -7.71 5.32 -4.77
C GLY A 327 -9.25 5.23 -4.60
N ILE A 328 -9.68 4.37 -3.69
CA ILE A 328 -11.11 4.12 -3.46
C ILE A 328 -11.70 4.95 -2.31
N GLY A 329 -10.86 5.60 -1.52
CA GLY A 329 -11.27 6.31 -0.30
C GLY A 329 -11.68 5.36 0.85
N PRO A 330 -12.21 5.92 1.95
CA PRO A 330 -12.64 5.13 3.10
C PRO A 330 -13.85 4.26 2.77
N VAL A 331 -13.88 3.05 3.31
CA VAL A 331 -15.02 2.13 3.22
C VAL A 331 -15.81 2.20 4.52
N GLY A 332 -17.13 2.39 4.39
CA GLY A 332 -18.04 2.61 5.52
C GLY A 332 -18.37 4.07 5.74
N ASN A 333 -19.17 4.34 6.78
CA ASN A 333 -19.71 5.67 7.07
C ASN A 333 -19.04 6.33 8.29
N ASN A 334 -17.88 5.88 8.70
CA ASN A 334 -17.20 6.47 9.85
C ASN A 334 -16.62 7.85 9.49
N PRO A 335 -16.97 8.92 10.22
CA PRO A 335 -16.36 10.22 10.02
C PRO A 335 -14.84 10.12 10.23
N GLN A 336 -14.09 10.67 9.30
CA GLN A 336 -12.63 10.75 9.46
C GLN A 336 -12.29 11.95 10.36
N PRO A 337 -11.40 11.77 11.35
CA PRO A 337 -10.95 12.90 12.15
C PRO A 337 -10.18 13.88 11.27
N VAL A 338 -10.31 15.16 11.57
CA VAL A 338 -9.61 16.23 10.84
C VAL A 338 -8.13 16.21 11.22
N ASN A 339 -7.25 16.01 10.25
CA ASN A 339 -5.81 16.15 10.46
C ASN A 339 -5.42 17.63 10.46
N LEU A 340 -5.04 18.15 11.63
CA LEU A 340 -4.68 19.55 11.84
C LEU A 340 -3.29 19.91 11.30
N ALA A 341 -2.49 18.94 10.86
CA ALA A 341 -1.17 19.17 10.30
C ALA A 341 -1.22 19.57 8.82
N LEU A 342 -2.29 19.19 8.09
CA LEU A 342 -2.42 19.50 6.67
C LEU A 342 -2.35 21.01 6.43
N THR A 343 -1.55 21.42 5.44
CA THR A 343 -1.34 22.83 5.07
C THR A 343 -0.55 23.70 6.05
N GLU A 344 -0.09 23.15 7.15
CA GLU A 344 0.73 23.88 8.12
C GLU A 344 2.21 23.97 7.65
N THR A 345 3.05 24.61 8.44
CA THR A 345 4.45 24.84 8.09
C THR A 345 5.35 23.81 8.76
N ALA A 346 6.07 23.04 7.96
CA ALA A 346 7.08 22.10 8.44
C ALA A 346 8.50 22.53 8.08
N THR A 347 9.44 22.25 8.96
CA THR A 347 10.88 22.44 8.78
C THR A 347 11.65 21.23 9.28
N ALA A 348 12.87 21.04 8.83
CA ALA A 348 13.71 19.94 9.28
C ALA A 348 15.17 20.39 9.42
N SER A 349 15.97 19.63 10.16
CA SER A 349 17.43 19.86 10.31
C SER A 349 18.14 19.78 8.97
N SER A 350 17.69 18.88 8.11
CA SER A 350 18.21 18.69 6.75
C SER A 350 17.18 18.00 5.85
N GLU A 351 17.41 18.05 4.55
CA GLU A 351 16.61 17.36 3.55
C GLU A 351 17.54 16.59 2.59
N LEU A 352 17.20 15.32 2.33
CA LEU A 352 17.92 14.52 1.35
C LEU A 352 17.78 15.18 -0.04
N LYS A 353 18.86 15.17 -0.81
CA LYS A 353 18.84 15.73 -2.15
C LYS A 353 17.82 15.04 -3.03
N PRO A 354 17.06 15.82 -3.80
CA PRO A 354 16.14 15.27 -4.81
C PRO A 354 16.88 14.38 -5.79
N TRP A 355 16.21 13.32 -6.23
CA TRP A 355 16.72 12.53 -7.32
C TRP A 355 15.78 12.57 -8.53
N GLN A 356 16.35 12.25 -9.68
CA GLN A 356 15.64 12.16 -10.94
C GLN A 356 16.01 10.86 -11.65
N ARG A 357 15.03 10.26 -12.31
CA ARG A 357 15.20 9.08 -13.12
C ARG A 357 14.34 9.14 -14.35
N SER A 358 14.88 8.70 -15.49
CA SER A 358 14.12 8.48 -16.72
C SER A 358 13.88 6.99 -16.91
N LEU A 359 12.65 6.61 -17.18
CA LEU A 359 12.25 5.26 -17.53
C LEU A 359 11.76 5.23 -18.99
N ASN A 360 12.01 4.11 -19.68
CA ASN A 360 11.41 3.84 -20.98
C ASN A 360 10.29 2.81 -20.79
N VAL A 361 9.05 3.28 -20.78
CA VAL A 361 7.87 2.49 -20.42
C VAL A 361 7.02 2.13 -21.62
N GLU A 362 6.42 0.96 -21.59
CA GLU A 362 5.43 0.51 -22.55
C GLU A 362 4.06 1.05 -22.14
N THR A 363 3.47 1.87 -22.99
CA THR A 363 2.15 2.49 -22.76
C THR A 363 1.03 1.85 -23.57
N ASP A 364 1.38 1.03 -24.57
CA ASP A 364 0.42 0.23 -25.32
C ASP A 364 0.16 -1.11 -24.60
N PRO A 365 -1.09 -1.45 -24.26
CA PRO A 365 -1.40 -2.75 -23.65
C PRO A 365 -0.93 -3.95 -24.49
N ASN A 366 -0.92 -3.83 -25.81
CA ASN A 366 -0.56 -4.91 -26.73
C ASN A 366 0.92 -4.95 -27.14
N ASN A 367 1.78 -4.09 -26.58
CA ASN A 367 3.21 -3.99 -26.88
C ASN A 367 3.55 -3.67 -28.36
N HIS A 368 2.69 -2.93 -29.04
CA HIS A 368 2.88 -2.62 -30.47
C HIS A 368 3.40 -1.22 -30.73
N GLY A 369 3.48 -0.39 -29.68
CA GLY A 369 3.95 1.00 -29.77
C GLY A 369 5.42 1.18 -29.35
N PRO A 370 6.02 2.33 -29.69
CA PRO A 370 7.32 2.71 -29.17
C PRO A 370 7.23 2.96 -27.65
N LYS A 371 8.32 2.66 -26.94
CA LYS A 371 8.42 2.99 -25.52
C LYS A 371 8.44 4.51 -25.35
N LEU A 372 7.66 4.98 -24.38
CA LEU A 372 7.64 6.39 -23.99
C LEU A 372 8.69 6.63 -22.91
N LYS A 373 9.47 7.69 -23.06
CA LYS A 373 10.36 8.18 -22.00
C LYS A 373 9.54 8.95 -20.97
N VAL A 374 9.53 8.50 -19.74
CA VAL A 374 8.89 9.16 -18.59
C VAL A 374 9.97 9.61 -17.62
N ASP A 375 10.01 10.92 -17.36
CA ASP A 375 10.94 11.51 -16.39
C ASP A 375 10.24 11.60 -15.02
N LEU A 376 10.80 10.91 -14.05
CA LEU A 376 10.35 10.88 -12.67
C LEU A 376 11.30 11.68 -11.79
N SER A 377 10.74 12.41 -10.82
CA SER A 377 11.51 13.13 -9.80
C SER A 377 10.90 12.89 -8.44
N ARG A 378 11.73 12.81 -7.41
CA ARG A 378 11.31 12.70 -6.01
C ARG A 378 12.03 13.72 -5.17
N THR A 379 11.29 14.46 -4.37
CA THR A 379 11.80 15.38 -3.36
C THR A 379 11.58 14.78 -1.97
N PHE A 380 12.38 15.21 -1.01
CA PHE A 380 12.32 14.74 0.36
C PHE A 380 12.16 15.90 1.34
N ALA A 381 11.38 16.90 0.93
CA ALA A 381 11.17 18.12 1.69
C ALA A 381 10.39 17.86 3.00
N ALA A 382 10.65 18.67 4.01
CA ALA A 382 9.96 18.59 5.31
C ALA A 382 8.44 18.61 5.18
N LYS A 383 7.88 19.40 4.26
CA LYS A 383 6.44 19.51 4.00
C LYS A 383 5.80 18.23 3.48
N ASN A 384 6.58 17.30 2.89
CA ASN A 384 6.04 16.05 2.39
C ASN A 384 5.50 15.14 3.50
N ALA A 385 5.89 15.38 4.75
CA ALA A 385 5.36 14.65 5.90
C ALA A 385 3.99 15.15 6.39
N ILE A 386 3.43 16.18 5.76
CA ILE A 386 2.11 16.76 6.10
C ILE A 386 1.27 17.09 4.88
N ASP A 387 1.51 16.43 3.74
CA ASP A 387 0.80 16.70 2.48
C ASP A 387 -0.40 15.77 2.24
N GLY A 388 -0.63 14.81 3.13
CA GLY A 388 -1.74 13.87 3.06
C GLY A 388 -1.53 12.74 2.05
N SER A 389 -0.28 12.50 1.62
CA SER A 389 0.05 11.47 0.64
C SER A 389 1.01 10.43 1.19
N ASN A 390 0.57 9.18 1.24
CA ASN A 390 1.45 8.05 1.55
C ASN A 390 2.55 7.81 0.49
N GLY A 391 2.53 8.55 -0.63
CA GLY A 391 3.49 8.42 -1.74
C GLY A 391 4.72 9.32 -1.63
N THR A 392 4.71 10.28 -0.71
CA THR A 392 5.76 11.28 -0.49
C THR A 392 6.29 11.19 0.93
N CYS A 393 7.53 11.59 1.17
CA CYS A 393 8.09 11.59 2.51
C CYS A 393 9.12 12.70 2.68
N TRP A 394 9.33 13.13 3.91
CA TRP A 394 10.55 13.79 4.31
C TRP A 394 11.65 12.75 4.57
N ARG A 395 12.87 13.05 4.17
CA ARG A 395 14.09 12.30 4.52
C ARG A 395 15.19 13.29 4.90
N ALA A 396 15.86 13.02 6.03
CA ALA A 396 17.07 13.74 6.36
C ALA A 396 18.22 13.38 5.41
N ASP A 397 19.19 14.29 5.21
CA ASP A 397 20.45 13.96 4.55
C ASP A 397 21.15 12.85 5.33
N ASP A 398 21.74 11.87 4.64
CA ASP A 398 22.42 10.73 5.27
C ASP A 398 23.64 11.13 6.14
N LYS A 399 24.09 12.38 6.04
CA LYS A 399 25.17 12.95 6.86
C LYS A 399 24.68 13.71 8.08
N ASP A 400 23.37 13.85 8.26
CA ASP A 400 22.80 14.51 9.42
C ASP A 400 22.93 13.61 10.65
N GLU A 401 23.77 13.99 11.57
CA GLU A 401 24.04 13.21 12.79
C GLU A 401 22.95 13.39 13.87
N LYS A 402 22.10 14.41 13.72
CA LYS A 402 21.01 14.74 14.68
C LYS A 402 19.73 15.10 13.94
N PRO A 403 19.19 14.18 13.15
CA PRO A 403 18.03 14.46 12.31
C PRO A 403 16.81 14.80 13.17
N SER A 404 16.17 15.90 12.82
CA SER A 404 14.94 16.34 13.45
C SER A 404 13.99 17.01 12.46
N TRP A 405 12.71 16.92 12.78
CA TRP A 405 11.63 17.49 11.99
C TRP A 405 10.65 18.22 12.91
N GLN A 406 10.09 19.34 12.46
CA GLN A 406 9.25 20.22 13.28
C GLN A 406 8.09 20.77 12.46
N ILE A 407 6.93 20.93 13.12
CA ILE A 407 5.74 21.62 12.60
C ILE A 407 5.37 22.83 13.47
N ASP A 408 4.95 23.92 12.84
CA ASP A 408 4.24 25.06 13.44
C ASP A 408 2.75 24.98 13.06
N LEU A 409 1.88 24.79 14.04
CA LEU A 409 0.42 24.71 13.86
C LEU A 409 -0.24 26.10 13.70
N GLY A 410 0.56 27.15 13.55
CA GLY A 410 0.12 28.53 13.37
C GLY A 410 -0.38 29.21 14.65
N GLU A 411 -1.09 28.51 15.49
CA GLU A 411 -1.63 28.98 16.77
C GLU A 411 -1.57 27.87 17.83
N ILE A 412 -1.79 28.23 19.09
CA ILE A 412 -1.88 27.23 20.18
C ILE A 412 -3.18 26.45 20.01
N LYS A 413 -3.06 25.13 19.86
CA LYS A 413 -4.18 24.17 19.75
C LYS A 413 -4.10 23.13 20.87
N THR A 414 -5.24 22.60 21.28
CA THR A 414 -5.28 21.43 22.18
C THR A 414 -5.26 20.17 21.33
N ILE A 415 -4.21 19.39 21.46
CA ILE A 415 -3.96 18.18 20.69
C ILE A 415 -4.16 16.95 21.56
N ASN A 416 -4.97 16.03 21.09
CA ASN A 416 -5.24 14.76 21.77
C ASN A 416 -4.34 13.63 21.30
N ARG A 417 -3.98 13.63 20.00
CA ARG A 417 -3.24 12.53 19.39
C ARG A 417 -2.32 13.02 18.27
N VAL A 418 -1.13 12.44 18.23
CA VAL A 418 -0.17 12.54 17.13
C VAL A 418 0.10 11.15 16.58
N GLU A 419 0.18 11.02 15.28
CA GLU A 419 0.56 9.79 14.57
C GLU A 419 1.77 10.08 13.69
N MET A 420 2.81 9.26 13.80
CA MET A 420 4.08 9.39 13.09
C MET A 420 4.35 8.13 12.28
N ALA A 421 4.28 8.22 10.96
CA ALA A 421 4.65 7.14 10.06
C ALA A 421 6.10 7.32 9.59
N PHE A 422 7.03 6.62 10.22
CA PHE A 422 8.44 6.67 9.87
C PHE A 422 8.71 5.88 8.58
N VAL A 423 9.77 6.27 7.85
CA VAL A 423 10.24 5.50 6.70
C VAL A 423 10.92 4.21 7.16
N GLU A 424 10.76 3.12 6.41
CA GLU A 424 11.28 1.78 6.74
C GLU A 424 10.91 1.30 8.16
N PRO A 425 9.62 1.25 8.52
CA PRO A 425 9.17 0.93 9.87
C PRO A 425 9.57 -0.49 10.32
N THR A 426 9.86 -1.39 9.38
CA THR A 426 10.32 -2.76 9.64
C THR A 426 11.75 -2.83 10.20
N LEU A 427 12.53 -1.77 10.10
CA LEU A 427 13.84 -1.66 10.74
C LEU A 427 13.73 -1.13 12.17
N GLY A 428 12.61 -0.50 12.51
CA GLY A 428 12.34 0.10 13.79
C GLY A 428 13.08 1.42 14.03
N HIS A 429 12.53 2.22 14.95
CA HIS A 429 13.02 3.56 15.27
C HIS A 429 13.10 3.79 16.77
N THR A 430 14.04 4.64 17.18
CA THR A 430 14.01 5.32 18.48
C THR A 430 13.95 6.83 18.24
N TRP A 431 13.13 7.51 19.03
CA TRP A 431 12.80 8.92 18.78
C TRP A 431 12.28 9.61 20.03
N THR A 432 12.35 10.94 20.04
CA THR A 432 11.75 11.80 21.05
C THR A 432 10.76 12.75 20.38
N LEU A 433 9.56 12.90 20.94
CA LEU A 433 8.57 13.93 20.57
C LEU A 433 8.57 15.04 21.63
N GLU A 434 8.85 16.25 21.20
CA GLU A 434 8.82 17.46 22.03
C GLU A 434 7.70 18.39 21.59
N LYS A 435 7.14 19.17 22.52
CA LYS A 435 6.14 20.20 22.30
C LYS A 435 6.60 21.55 22.80
N SER A 436 6.05 22.61 22.21
CA SER A 436 6.29 24.00 22.65
C SER A 436 5.09 24.89 22.31
N THR A 437 4.87 25.95 23.11
CA THR A 437 3.89 26.99 22.80
C THR A 437 4.52 28.25 22.23
N ASP A 438 5.83 28.45 22.39
CA ASP A 438 6.58 29.64 21.99
C ASP A 438 7.69 29.37 20.95
N GLY A 439 8.00 28.11 20.68
CA GLY A 439 9.09 27.66 19.81
C GLY A 439 10.49 27.81 20.41
N GLN A 440 10.61 28.21 21.68
CA GLN A 440 11.87 28.41 22.39
C GLN A 440 12.04 27.43 23.55
N SER A 441 10.98 27.29 24.35
CA SER A 441 10.93 26.38 25.51
C SER A 441 10.30 25.06 25.08
N TRP A 442 11.02 23.95 25.21
CA TRP A 442 10.59 22.63 24.76
C TRP A 442 10.38 21.68 25.94
N GLU A 443 9.32 20.91 25.88
CA GLU A 443 8.98 19.86 26.84
C GLU A 443 8.86 18.52 26.10
N VAL A 444 9.54 17.49 26.59
CA VAL A 444 9.39 16.14 26.08
C VAL A 444 8.01 15.59 26.45
N CYS A 445 7.22 15.23 25.46
CA CYS A 445 5.90 14.61 25.67
C CYS A 445 5.87 13.11 25.38
N ALA A 446 6.86 12.59 24.69
CA ALA A 446 7.06 11.15 24.51
C ALA A 446 8.52 10.85 24.13
N ASP A 447 9.03 9.73 24.64
CA ASP A 447 10.38 9.25 24.38
C ASP A 447 10.35 7.74 24.14
N GLN A 448 10.72 7.31 22.93
CA GLN A 448 10.74 5.91 22.52
C GLN A 448 12.20 5.46 22.43
N ASN A 449 12.68 4.83 23.50
CA ASN A 449 14.08 4.39 23.62
C ASN A 449 14.30 2.94 23.11
N ASP A 450 13.23 2.15 23.06
CA ASP A 450 13.30 0.79 22.53
C ASP A 450 12.91 0.77 21.06
N THR A 451 13.67 0.08 20.23
CA THR A 451 13.37 -0.08 18.81
C THR A 451 12.08 -0.87 18.63
N THR A 452 11.06 -0.26 18.06
CA THR A 452 9.78 -0.90 17.75
C THR A 452 9.50 -0.90 16.27
N MET A 453 9.01 -2.04 15.78
CA MET A 453 8.58 -2.19 14.38
C MET A 453 7.07 -1.94 14.30
N ARG A 454 6.68 -0.72 14.03
CA ARG A 454 5.27 -0.32 13.87
C ARG A 454 5.12 0.90 12.96
N SER A 455 3.91 1.10 12.48
CA SER A 455 3.50 2.32 11.78
C SER A 455 1.96 2.46 11.85
N PRO A 456 1.42 3.65 12.19
CA PRO A 456 2.17 4.77 12.76
C PRO A 456 2.57 4.50 14.23
N ASP A 457 3.59 5.21 14.72
CA ASP A 457 3.75 5.43 16.16
C ASP A 457 2.72 6.45 16.62
N VAL A 458 2.05 6.15 17.73
CA VAL A 458 0.92 6.97 18.22
C VAL A 458 1.21 7.49 19.63
N VAL A 459 1.12 8.81 19.79
CA VAL A 459 1.24 9.48 21.07
C VAL A 459 -0.08 10.19 21.40
N THR A 460 -0.60 10.00 22.61
CA THR A 460 -1.86 10.58 23.06
C THR A 460 -1.66 11.54 24.22
N ASN A 461 -2.68 12.37 24.50
CA ASN A 461 -2.70 13.33 25.63
C ASN A 461 -1.59 14.40 25.54
N ILE A 462 -1.39 14.97 24.36
CA ILE A 462 -0.35 15.98 24.11
C ILE A 462 -0.64 17.29 24.85
N GLY A 463 -1.90 17.74 24.88
CA GLY A 463 -2.32 18.99 25.51
C GLY A 463 -2.15 20.24 24.65
N SER A 464 -1.96 21.40 25.27
CA SER A 464 -1.85 22.70 24.58
C SER A 464 -0.47 22.84 23.93
N VAL A 465 -0.43 23.14 22.63
CA VAL A 465 0.81 23.18 21.83
C VAL A 465 0.62 24.02 20.57
N ARG A 466 1.66 24.72 20.15
CA ARG A 466 1.78 25.31 18.82
C ARG A 466 2.83 24.60 17.97
N TYR A 467 3.92 24.16 18.58
CA TYR A 467 5.01 23.50 17.88
C TYR A 467 5.19 22.07 18.36
N LEU A 468 5.39 21.15 17.43
CA LEU A 468 5.79 19.78 17.72
C LEU A 468 7.10 19.49 17.00
N LYS A 469 8.03 18.79 17.67
CA LYS A 469 9.33 18.44 17.11
C LYS A 469 9.64 16.96 17.36
N VAL A 470 10.05 16.26 16.34
CA VAL A 470 10.53 14.87 16.39
C VAL A 470 12.02 14.85 16.20
N ALA A 471 12.77 14.32 17.16
CA ALA A 471 14.17 13.96 17.01
C ALA A 471 14.30 12.46 16.81
N ILE A 472 15.02 12.01 15.79
CA ILE A 472 15.20 10.60 15.47
C ILE A 472 16.60 10.17 15.90
N HIS A 473 16.69 9.15 16.77
CA HIS A 473 17.94 8.70 17.36
C HIS A 473 18.52 7.45 16.70
N SER A 474 17.63 6.58 16.20
CA SER A 474 18.03 5.41 15.41
C SER A 474 16.98 5.05 14.38
N GLY A 475 17.34 4.19 13.43
CA GLY A 475 16.52 3.88 12.26
C GLY A 475 16.77 4.85 11.11
N LYS A 476 16.00 4.74 10.05
CA LYS A 476 16.08 5.61 8.89
C LYS A 476 15.40 6.96 9.17
N ALA A 477 16.17 8.04 9.18
CA ALA A 477 15.63 9.36 9.51
C ALA A 477 14.72 9.89 8.40
N GLY A 478 13.41 9.83 8.63
CA GLY A 478 12.38 10.33 7.72
C GLY A 478 10.98 9.98 8.16
N LEU A 479 10.01 10.72 7.63
CA LEU A 479 8.59 10.58 7.90
C LEU A 479 7.83 10.55 6.57
N TRP A 480 6.98 9.53 6.40
CA TRP A 480 5.97 9.52 5.35
C TRP A 480 4.86 10.50 5.68
N GLU A 481 4.29 10.38 6.89
CA GLU A 481 3.19 11.22 7.36
C GLU A 481 3.31 11.53 8.84
N PHE A 482 2.98 12.77 9.19
CA PHE A 482 2.82 13.25 10.56
C PHE A 482 1.41 13.84 10.70
N LYS A 483 0.56 13.18 11.47
CA LYS A 483 -0.85 13.56 11.62
C LYS A 483 -1.10 14.06 13.04
N VAL A 484 -1.95 15.08 13.16
CA VAL A 484 -2.27 15.76 14.42
C VAL A 484 -3.80 15.84 14.60
N PHE A 485 -4.31 15.40 15.75
CA PHE A 485 -5.74 15.35 16.04
C PHE A 485 -6.09 15.89 17.40
#